data_aff9a6c5336e9517a989b301eabadcdf
#
_entry.id   aff9a6c5336e9517a989b301eabadcdf
#
_cell.length_a   1.000
_cell.length_b   1.000
_cell.length_c   1.000
_cell.angle_alpha   90.00
_cell.angle_beta   90.00
_cell.angle_gamma   90.00
#
_symmetry.space_group_name_H-M   'P 1'
#
loop_
_entity.id
_entity.type
_entity.pdbx_description
1 polymer ?
#
loop_
_entity_poly.entity_id
_entity_poly.type
_entity_poly.pdbx_seq_one_letter_code
_entity_poly.pdbx_strand_id
1 'polypeptide(L)'
;MNVVKTFFVALCRIILASAFWLAIHIGTSLYVSGKEHDTGLPRTYLGMTHKRDSDPFLLVPMIIFRRSWKALGRGVRFALRGDGFTAGFLARIVRPSWLAWTLRSLSVGPVLRWLGTYPTDGLIRPAEEWIREVLQIDGDMPVEASLSPLFLQQFAQVMHLSIEQVNSLSLSHLLAWRYHAALQKFYGAEMLLQTRRRHIERRIVARIHTQLDEIIGYFWQDGSLLGSPEGQLSPDGHLSSLHAGFHRIIRSAPPDLRIVPLTLIYDFMTTLRPRIFVDFAPAIEYAPKLSLAELDERVRRAWLLSAHFTCTQLASGFLLERQRSCTLEFTLDDLSTFVCSQARKLAAAGRQVDPQLLRPAGAIHRVRRYLAYVERRGLIRRVASRRWKITFGQLVIEVGPREVAYDETPLLYAYNELQDLLSVS
;
A
#
# COMPACT_ATOMS: atom_id res chain seq x y z
N MET A 1 26.69 -13.46 18.44
CA MET A 1 25.89 -12.21 18.63
C MET A 1 25.59 -12.07 20.12
N ASN A 2 25.90 -10.90 20.71
CA ASN A 2 25.84 -10.69 22.17
C ASN A 2 24.36 -10.80 22.65
N VAL A 3 24.05 -11.70 23.59
CA VAL A 3 22.70 -11.96 24.14
C VAL A 3 22.03 -10.65 24.59
N VAL A 4 22.80 -9.74 25.20
CA VAL A 4 22.32 -8.42 25.62
C VAL A 4 21.80 -7.58 24.44
N LYS A 5 22.49 -7.60 23.30
CA LYS A 5 22.08 -6.87 22.09
C LYS A 5 20.76 -7.44 21.53
N THR A 6 20.63 -8.78 21.53
CA THR A 6 19.42 -9.45 21.05
C THR A 6 18.21 -9.13 21.94
N PHE A 7 18.41 -9.15 23.26
CA PHE A 7 17.36 -8.80 24.23
C PHE A 7 16.92 -7.34 24.08
N PHE A 8 17.88 -6.42 23.96
CA PHE A 8 17.58 -4.99 23.81
C PHE A 8 16.82 -4.70 22.50
N VAL A 9 17.20 -5.33 21.39
CA VAL A 9 16.47 -5.23 20.11
C VAL A 9 15.05 -5.77 20.24
N ALA A 10 14.85 -6.91 20.90
CA ALA A 10 13.54 -7.49 21.15
C ALA A 10 12.65 -6.56 22.00
N LEU A 11 13.21 -5.98 23.06
CA LEU A 11 12.52 -5.04 23.95
C LEU A 11 12.06 -3.78 23.18
N CYS A 12 12.95 -3.18 22.40
CA CYS A 12 12.61 -2.01 21.58
C CYS A 12 11.53 -2.31 20.53
N ARG A 13 11.58 -3.49 19.90
CA ARG A 13 10.52 -3.93 18.97
C ARG A 13 9.17 -4.04 19.67
N ILE A 14 9.13 -4.58 20.87
CA ILE A 14 7.88 -4.70 21.65
C ILE A 14 7.35 -3.32 22.02
N ILE A 15 8.18 -2.42 22.52
CA ILE A 15 7.76 -1.07 22.90
C ILE A 15 7.20 -0.35 21.67
N LEU A 16 7.89 -0.39 20.54
CA LEU A 16 7.45 0.24 19.30
C LEU A 16 6.16 -0.40 18.77
N ALA A 17 6.08 -1.73 18.78
CA ALA A 17 4.88 -2.46 18.39
C ALA A 17 3.69 -2.12 19.30
N SER A 18 3.90 -1.96 20.61
CA SER A 18 2.85 -1.57 21.56
C SER A 18 2.34 -0.16 21.29
N ALA A 19 3.24 0.79 21.00
CA ALA A 19 2.86 2.16 20.65
C ALA A 19 2.03 2.21 19.35
N PHE A 20 2.46 1.49 18.30
CA PHE A 20 1.71 1.38 17.06
C PHE A 20 0.38 0.65 17.23
N TRP A 21 0.36 -0.43 17.99
CA TRP A 21 -0.85 -1.17 18.32
C TRP A 21 -1.90 -0.27 19.00
N LEU A 22 -1.47 0.51 19.99
CA LEU A 22 -2.35 1.47 20.65
C LEU A 22 -2.88 2.54 19.68
N ALA A 23 -1.99 3.11 18.86
CA ALA A 23 -2.37 4.11 17.87
C ALA A 23 -3.38 3.57 16.85
N ILE A 24 -3.18 2.33 16.38
CA ILE A 24 -4.11 1.63 15.48
C ILE A 24 -5.47 1.46 16.15
N HIS A 25 -5.52 0.98 17.38
CA HIS A 25 -6.78 0.73 18.11
C HIS A 25 -7.53 2.02 18.46
N ILE A 26 -6.82 3.13 18.64
CA ILE A 26 -7.45 4.45 18.81
C ILE A 26 -8.03 4.93 17.47
N GLY A 27 -7.29 4.79 16.37
CA GLY A 27 -7.64 5.34 15.06
C GLY A 27 -8.52 4.46 14.17
N THR A 28 -8.52 3.13 14.40
CA THR A 28 -9.19 2.16 13.51
C THR A 28 -9.88 1.04 14.29
N SER A 29 -10.73 0.28 13.59
CA SER A 29 -11.30 -0.97 14.10
C SER A 29 -10.71 -2.12 13.29
N LEU A 30 -9.81 -2.89 13.90
CA LEU A 30 -9.11 -3.98 13.25
C LEU A 30 -9.84 -5.32 13.45
N TYR A 31 -10.10 -6.03 12.35
CA TYR A 31 -10.65 -7.38 12.32
C TYR A 31 -9.64 -8.32 11.68
N VAL A 32 -9.38 -9.45 12.33
CA VAL A 32 -8.38 -10.40 11.85
C VAL A 32 -9.00 -11.79 11.77
N SER A 33 -8.98 -12.39 10.58
CA SER A 33 -9.44 -13.76 10.31
C SER A 33 -8.31 -14.66 9.81
N GLY A 34 -8.55 -15.98 9.78
CA GLY A 34 -7.57 -16.96 9.29
C GLY A 34 -6.28 -17.03 10.10
N LYS A 35 -6.31 -16.62 11.36
CA LYS A 35 -5.12 -16.51 12.23
C LYS A 35 -4.35 -17.82 12.37
N GLU A 36 -5.03 -18.95 12.25
CA GLU A 36 -4.49 -20.31 12.28
C GLU A 36 -3.53 -20.59 11.13
N HIS A 37 -3.63 -19.86 10.03
CA HIS A 37 -2.75 -20.00 8.88
C HIS A 37 -1.36 -19.39 9.09
N ASP A 38 -1.21 -18.45 10.02
CA ASP A 38 0.11 -17.96 10.45
C ASP A 38 0.66 -18.85 11.57
N THR A 39 1.26 -19.95 11.19
CA THR A 39 1.83 -20.95 12.10
C THR A 39 3.11 -20.49 12.80
N GLY A 40 3.69 -19.36 12.40
CA GLY A 40 4.96 -18.87 12.93
C GLY A 40 6.18 -19.69 12.50
N LEU A 41 6.03 -20.60 11.54
CA LEU A 41 7.12 -21.44 11.07
C LEU A 41 8.20 -20.62 10.36
N PRO A 42 9.46 -21.09 10.39
CA PRO A 42 10.56 -20.45 9.63
C PRO A 42 10.32 -20.53 8.12
N ARG A 43 11.12 -19.82 7.35
CA ARG A 43 11.06 -19.79 5.88
C ARG A 43 9.67 -19.46 5.35
N THR A 44 9.04 -18.44 5.96
CA THR A 44 7.70 -18.00 5.59
C THR A 44 7.77 -16.61 4.96
N TYR A 45 7.24 -16.47 3.75
CA TYR A 45 6.95 -15.18 3.14
C TYR A 45 5.50 -14.81 3.43
N LEU A 46 5.28 -13.77 4.23
CA LEU A 46 3.96 -13.19 4.47
C LEU A 46 3.68 -12.19 3.35
N GLY A 47 2.89 -12.62 2.36
CA GLY A 47 2.62 -11.84 1.15
C GLY A 47 1.35 -11.01 1.31
N MET A 48 1.48 -9.70 1.52
CA MET A 48 0.32 -8.83 1.71
C MET A 48 -0.09 -8.08 0.44
N THR A 49 -1.39 -7.87 0.24
CA THR A 49 -1.87 -6.84 -0.68
C THR A 49 -1.50 -5.46 -0.15
N HIS A 50 -1.15 -4.52 -1.05
CA HIS A 50 -0.66 -3.20 -0.65
C HIS A 50 -1.60 -2.10 -1.12
N LYS A 51 -2.39 -1.56 -0.18
CA LYS A 51 -3.44 -0.57 -0.45
C LYS A 51 -3.04 0.84 0.00
N ARG A 52 -2.20 0.96 1.04
CA ARG A 52 -1.76 2.23 1.62
C ARG A 52 -0.32 2.15 2.12
N ASP A 53 0.38 3.25 2.10
CA ASP A 53 1.74 3.37 2.68
C ASP A 53 1.78 3.01 4.18
N SER A 54 0.64 3.08 4.87
CA SER A 54 0.53 2.70 6.29
C SER A 54 0.38 1.20 6.54
N ASP A 55 0.15 0.37 5.52
CA ASP A 55 -0.12 -1.06 5.68
C ASP A 55 0.96 -1.83 6.46
N PRO A 56 2.27 -1.60 6.23
CA PRO A 56 3.31 -2.24 7.02
C PRO A 56 3.22 -1.88 8.51
N PHE A 57 2.87 -0.63 8.82
CA PHE A 57 2.75 -0.18 10.22
C PHE A 57 1.55 -0.78 10.95
N LEU A 58 0.52 -1.21 10.22
CA LEU A 58 -0.62 -1.95 10.76
C LEU A 58 -0.26 -3.40 11.06
N LEU A 59 0.44 -4.05 10.13
CA LEU A 59 0.73 -5.48 10.21
C LEU A 59 1.91 -5.82 11.12
N VAL A 60 2.94 -4.97 11.14
CA VAL A 60 4.15 -5.19 11.95
C VAL A 60 3.82 -5.44 13.43
N PRO A 61 3.06 -4.56 14.13
CA PRO A 61 2.72 -4.80 15.51
C PRO A 61 1.91 -6.08 15.70
N MET A 62 0.94 -6.32 14.84
CA MET A 62 0.08 -7.51 14.91
C MET A 62 0.91 -8.79 14.79
N ILE A 63 1.87 -8.84 13.87
CA ILE A 63 2.72 -10.01 13.65
C ILE A 63 3.69 -10.19 14.82
N ILE A 64 4.28 -9.11 15.33
CA ILE A 64 5.18 -9.17 16.49
C ILE A 64 4.46 -9.72 17.71
N PHE A 65 3.25 -9.26 18.01
CA PHE A 65 2.48 -9.74 19.17
C PHE A 65 1.98 -11.17 19.02
N ARG A 66 1.77 -11.63 17.78
CA ARG A 66 1.28 -12.99 17.54
C ARG A 66 2.36 -14.06 17.59
N ARG A 67 3.58 -13.71 17.27
CA ARG A 67 4.68 -14.67 17.25
C ARG A 67 5.33 -14.77 18.63
N SER A 68 5.58 -16.01 19.07
CA SER A 68 6.21 -16.29 20.37
C SER A 68 7.58 -15.59 20.49
N TRP A 69 8.02 -15.35 21.73
CA TRP A 69 9.34 -14.80 22.05
C TRP A 69 10.50 -15.52 21.36
N LYS A 70 10.37 -16.84 21.12
CA LYS A 70 11.36 -17.63 20.37
C LYS A 70 11.47 -17.19 18.91
N ALA A 71 10.39 -16.76 18.30
CA ALA A 71 10.36 -16.19 16.96
C ALA A 71 10.84 -14.73 16.92
N LEU A 72 10.83 -13.98 18.02
CA LEU A 72 11.36 -12.62 18.09
C LEU A 72 12.87 -12.54 17.89
N GLY A 73 13.64 -13.55 18.31
CA GLY A 73 15.09 -13.60 18.10
C GLY A 73 15.51 -13.91 16.65
N ARG A 74 14.66 -14.68 15.93
CA ARG A 74 14.78 -14.96 14.48
C ARG A 74 13.70 -14.23 13.67
N GLY A 75 13.20 -13.13 14.17
CA GLY A 75 11.96 -12.45 13.87
C GLY A 75 11.62 -12.29 12.40
N VAL A 76 10.33 -12.08 12.13
CA VAL A 76 9.88 -11.60 10.82
C VAL A 76 10.57 -10.28 10.53
N ARG A 77 11.24 -10.22 9.40
CA ARG A 77 11.76 -8.97 8.86
C ARG A 77 10.73 -8.38 7.90
N PHE A 78 10.92 -7.11 7.57
CA PHE A 78 9.95 -6.36 6.78
C PHE A 78 10.67 -5.81 5.56
N ALA A 79 10.09 -6.02 4.37
CA ALA A 79 10.51 -5.29 3.20
C ALA A 79 9.79 -3.94 3.19
N LEU A 80 10.55 -2.87 3.17
CA LEU A 80 10.03 -1.50 3.09
C LEU A 80 10.71 -0.76 1.95
N ARG A 81 9.95 0.06 1.24
CA ARG A 81 10.48 0.89 0.15
C ARG A 81 11.71 1.68 0.60
N GLY A 82 12.72 1.76 -0.25
CA GLY A 82 14.03 2.35 0.06
C GLY A 82 13.96 3.80 0.51
N ASP A 83 12.99 4.58 -0.01
CA ASP A 83 12.75 5.96 0.40
C ASP A 83 12.31 6.11 1.88
N GLY A 84 11.77 5.06 2.50
CA GLY A 84 11.52 5.00 3.95
C GLY A 84 12.79 5.09 4.80
N PHE A 85 13.94 4.79 4.20
CA PHE A 85 15.24 4.84 4.88
C PHE A 85 15.99 6.19 4.68
N THR A 86 15.44 7.07 3.86
CA THR A 86 16.05 8.36 3.54
C THR A 86 15.61 9.46 4.51
N ALA A 87 16.38 10.53 4.59
CA ALA A 87 15.98 11.73 5.33
C ALA A 87 14.72 12.33 4.68
N GLY A 88 13.80 12.84 5.51
CA GLY A 88 12.56 13.46 5.03
C GLY A 88 11.38 12.50 4.89
N PHE A 89 11.55 11.19 5.04
CA PHE A 89 10.43 10.23 5.00
C PHE A 89 9.34 10.58 6.03
N LEU A 90 9.72 10.88 7.28
CA LEU A 90 8.75 11.27 8.30
C LEU A 90 8.03 12.57 7.96
N ALA A 91 8.71 13.51 7.32
CA ALA A 91 8.12 14.78 6.90
C ALA A 91 6.98 14.59 5.87
N ARG A 92 7.01 13.52 5.07
CA ARG A 92 5.95 13.17 4.10
C ARG A 92 4.69 12.63 4.76
N ILE A 93 4.85 11.96 5.90
CA ILE A 93 3.74 11.29 6.60
C ILE A 93 3.01 12.25 7.54
N VAL A 94 3.72 13.25 8.04
CA VAL A 94 3.20 14.17 9.07
C VAL A 94 2.54 15.37 8.44
N ARG A 95 1.25 15.62 8.76
CA ARG A 95 0.44 16.71 8.16
C ARG A 95 0.73 18.12 8.66
N PRO A 96 1.03 18.40 9.97
CA PRO A 96 1.38 19.76 10.37
C PRO A 96 2.69 20.22 9.74
N SER A 97 2.64 21.26 8.91
CA SER A 97 3.79 21.75 8.12
C SER A 97 5.02 22.12 8.97
N TRP A 98 4.80 22.66 10.17
CA TRP A 98 5.89 22.99 11.10
C TRP A 98 6.61 21.74 11.61
N LEU A 99 5.87 20.66 11.90
CA LEU A 99 6.44 19.38 12.35
C LEU A 99 7.11 18.66 11.18
N ALA A 100 6.52 18.70 9.98
CA ALA A 100 7.16 18.19 8.77
C ALA A 100 8.51 18.89 8.51
N TRP A 101 8.55 20.21 8.70
CA TRP A 101 9.80 20.97 8.55
C TRP A 101 10.89 20.51 9.52
N THR A 102 10.58 20.26 10.79
CA THR A 102 11.55 19.76 11.78
C THR A 102 12.04 18.34 11.49
N LEU A 103 11.17 17.49 10.92
CA LEU A 103 11.46 16.08 10.64
C LEU A 103 12.16 15.85 9.30
N ARG A 104 12.32 16.89 8.45
CA ARG A 104 12.88 16.76 7.09
C ARG A 104 14.32 16.25 7.03
N SER A 105 15.14 16.57 8.02
CA SER A 105 16.53 16.14 8.11
C SER A 105 16.71 14.81 8.85
N LEU A 106 15.64 14.32 9.50
CA LEU A 106 15.71 13.10 10.30
C LEU A 106 15.60 11.87 9.38
N SER A 107 16.65 11.02 9.42
CA SER A 107 16.61 9.71 8.80
C SER A 107 16.28 8.65 9.86
N VAL A 108 15.22 7.92 9.64
CA VAL A 108 14.86 6.74 10.46
C VAL A 108 15.48 5.45 9.93
N GLY A 109 16.17 5.51 8.80
CA GLY A 109 16.78 4.35 8.14
C GLY A 109 17.66 3.48 9.05
N PRO A 110 18.59 4.03 9.84
CA PRO A 110 19.39 3.24 10.78
C PRO A 110 18.54 2.49 11.80
N VAL A 111 17.49 3.13 12.34
CA VAL A 111 16.56 2.52 13.30
C VAL A 111 15.75 1.41 12.62
N LEU A 112 15.23 1.64 11.42
CA LEU A 112 14.49 0.64 10.66
C LEU A 112 15.35 -0.59 10.34
N ARG A 113 16.60 -0.40 9.88
CA ARG A 113 17.53 -1.51 9.66
C ARG A 113 17.82 -2.28 10.95
N TRP A 114 18.01 -1.57 12.05
CA TRP A 114 18.20 -2.18 13.35
C TRP A 114 16.97 -2.99 13.81
N LEU A 115 15.77 -2.53 13.49
CA LEU A 115 14.51 -3.25 13.70
C LEU A 115 14.31 -4.45 12.74
N GLY A 116 15.23 -4.67 11.80
CA GLY A 116 15.20 -5.80 10.86
C GLY A 116 14.38 -5.51 9.61
N THR A 117 14.28 -4.25 9.21
CA THR A 117 13.64 -3.87 7.96
C THR A 117 14.67 -3.87 6.83
N TYR A 118 14.33 -4.50 5.70
CA TYR A 118 15.12 -4.46 4.47
C TYR A 118 14.64 -3.32 3.57
N PRO A 119 15.54 -2.46 3.08
CA PRO A 119 15.18 -1.55 2.00
C PRO A 119 14.92 -2.33 0.70
N THR A 120 13.88 -1.95 -0.01
CA THR A 120 13.60 -2.44 -1.36
C THR A 120 13.51 -1.25 -2.29
N ASP A 121 14.57 -1.01 -3.05
CA ASP A 121 14.58 0.05 -4.05
C ASP A 121 13.70 -0.32 -5.26
N GLY A 122 13.27 0.68 -6.00
CA GLY A 122 12.54 0.53 -7.24
C GLY A 122 13.03 1.52 -8.29
N LEU A 123 12.69 1.28 -9.55
CA LEU A 123 12.97 2.20 -10.66
C LEU A 123 11.96 3.34 -10.75
N ILE A 124 10.83 3.26 -10.06
CA ILE A 124 9.89 4.37 -9.89
C ILE A 124 10.04 4.91 -8.48
N ARG A 125 10.50 6.14 -8.36
CA ARG A 125 10.86 6.79 -7.08
C ARG A 125 10.58 8.29 -7.11
N PRO A 126 10.55 8.99 -5.95
CA PRO A 126 10.42 10.44 -5.91
C PRO A 126 11.50 11.13 -6.74
N ALA A 127 11.14 12.23 -7.41
CA ALA A 127 12.11 13.03 -8.18
C ALA A 127 13.33 13.43 -7.34
N GLU A 128 13.11 13.74 -6.06
CA GLU A 128 14.17 14.06 -5.11
C GLU A 128 15.24 12.97 -5.02
N GLU A 129 14.85 11.71 -5.03
CA GLU A 129 15.80 10.59 -4.96
C GLU A 129 16.63 10.44 -6.23
N TRP A 130 16.02 10.66 -7.41
CA TRP A 130 16.76 10.69 -8.66
C TRP A 130 17.80 11.80 -8.68
N ILE A 131 17.43 13.00 -8.20
CA ILE A 131 18.35 14.15 -8.11
C ILE A 131 19.50 13.85 -7.15
N ARG A 132 19.23 13.27 -5.99
CA ARG A 132 20.26 12.86 -5.02
C ARG A 132 21.19 11.81 -5.59
N GLU A 133 20.70 10.87 -6.36
CA GLU A 133 21.51 9.84 -7.02
C GLU A 133 22.48 10.48 -8.05
N VAL A 134 21.98 11.44 -8.86
CA VAL A 134 22.84 12.20 -9.80
C VAL A 134 23.89 12.99 -9.05
N LEU A 135 23.51 13.74 -8.02
CA LEU A 135 24.43 14.52 -7.19
C LEU A 135 25.55 13.66 -6.58
N GLN A 136 25.20 12.46 -6.13
CA GLN A 136 26.17 11.56 -5.50
C GLN A 136 27.18 10.99 -6.52
N ILE A 137 26.78 10.84 -7.77
CA ILE A 137 27.60 10.22 -8.82
C ILE A 137 28.40 11.26 -9.57
N ASP A 138 27.75 12.32 -10.01
CA ASP A 138 28.28 13.29 -10.97
C ASP A 138 28.61 14.66 -10.33
N GLY A 139 28.22 14.87 -9.06
CA GLY A 139 28.37 16.15 -8.37
C GLY A 139 27.25 17.14 -8.70
N ASP A 140 27.40 18.36 -8.17
CA ASP A 140 26.44 19.44 -8.42
C ASP A 140 26.67 20.05 -9.82
N MET A 141 25.60 20.20 -10.56
CA MET A 141 25.64 20.71 -11.93
C MET A 141 24.31 21.38 -12.31
N PRO A 142 24.26 22.14 -13.43
CA PRO A 142 23.01 22.70 -13.93
C PRO A 142 21.97 21.61 -14.19
N VAL A 143 20.71 21.88 -13.86
CA VAL A 143 19.60 20.91 -13.98
C VAL A 143 19.41 20.44 -15.41
N GLU A 144 19.57 21.33 -16.40
CA GLU A 144 19.47 21.02 -17.84
C GLU A 144 20.52 20.02 -18.35
N ALA A 145 21.64 19.89 -17.64
CA ALA A 145 22.68 18.93 -17.97
C ALA A 145 22.38 17.49 -17.48
N SER A 146 21.29 17.31 -16.71
CA SER A 146 20.98 16.03 -16.05
C SER A 146 19.53 15.59 -16.19
N LEU A 147 18.58 16.53 -16.21
CA LEU A 147 17.16 16.26 -16.18
C LEU A 147 16.54 16.45 -17.57
N SER A 148 15.51 15.68 -17.88
CA SER A 148 14.85 15.73 -19.17
C SER A 148 14.06 17.06 -19.34
N PRO A 149 13.98 17.60 -20.54
CA PRO A 149 13.20 18.82 -20.82
C PRO A 149 11.74 18.69 -20.39
N LEU A 150 11.14 17.51 -20.57
CA LEU A 150 9.76 17.24 -20.15
C LEU A 150 9.58 17.40 -18.64
N PHE A 151 10.49 16.83 -17.84
CA PHE A 151 10.44 16.99 -16.40
C PHE A 151 10.63 18.46 -15.99
N LEU A 152 11.59 19.18 -16.60
CA LEU A 152 11.84 20.59 -16.27
C LEU A 152 10.63 21.46 -16.59
N GLN A 153 9.93 21.22 -17.72
CA GLN A 153 8.69 21.91 -18.06
C GLN A 153 7.57 21.64 -17.05
N GLN A 154 7.36 20.37 -16.67
CA GLN A 154 6.36 20.00 -15.66
C GLN A 154 6.68 20.63 -14.30
N PHE A 155 7.94 20.61 -13.91
CA PHE A 155 8.40 21.23 -12.67
C PHE A 155 8.18 22.75 -12.69
N ALA A 156 8.55 23.44 -13.78
CA ALA A 156 8.32 24.87 -13.97
C ALA A 156 6.83 25.22 -13.83
N GLN A 157 5.95 24.46 -14.47
CA GLN A 157 4.51 24.64 -14.40
C GLN A 157 3.97 24.47 -12.97
N VAL A 158 4.38 23.42 -12.28
CA VAL A 158 3.94 23.16 -10.88
C VAL A 158 4.41 24.24 -9.92
N MET A 159 5.62 24.77 -10.15
CA MET A 159 6.22 25.78 -9.30
C MET A 159 5.90 27.22 -9.72
N HIS A 160 5.15 27.42 -10.81
CA HIS A 160 4.85 28.72 -11.40
C HIS A 160 6.12 29.54 -11.70
N LEU A 161 7.16 28.87 -12.23
CA LEU A 161 8.43 29.47 -12.64
C LEU A 161 8.54 29.50 -14.16
N SER A 162 9.37 30.43 -14.71
CA SER A 162 9.74 30.34 -16.12
C SER A 162 10.77 29.21 -16.32
N ILE A 163 10.85 28.68 -17.54
CA ILE A 163 11.81 27.62 -17.87
C ILE A 163 13.26 28.10 -17.71
N GLU A 164 13.52 29.39 -18.02
CA GLU A 164 14.82 30.01 -17.85
C GLU A 164 15.23 30.07 -16.38
N GLN A 165 14.27 30.38 -15.47
CA GLN A 165 14.48 30.36 -14.03
C GLN A 165 14.81 28.95 -13.55
N VAL A 166 14.13 27.93 -14.06
CA VAL A 166 14.43 26.55 -13.71
C VAL A 166 15.80 26.13 -14.23
N ASN A 167 16.12 26.42 -15.49
CA ASN A 167 17.38 26.05 -16.10
C ASN A 167 18.60 26.72 -15.43
N SER A 168 18.39 27.89 -14.80
CA SER A 168 19.47 28.56 -14.03
C SER A 168 19.78 27.91 -12.68
N LEU A 169 19.01 26.90 -12.26
CA LEU A 169 19.23 26.20 -10.99
C LEU A 169 20.31 25.12 -11.17
N SER A 170 20.98 24.82 -10.05
CA SER A 170 21.76 23.58 -9.93
C SER A 170 20.92 22.47 -9.27
N LEU A 171 21.37 21.22 -9.37
CA LEU A 171 20.69 20.07 -8.75
C LEU A 171 20.56 20.24 -7.23
N SER A 172 21.59 20.80 -6.57
CA SER A 172 21.55 21.07 -5.11
C SER A 172 20.50 22.13 -4.75
N HIS A 173 20.32 23.16 -5.59
CA HIS A 173 19.30 24.17 -5.42
C HIS A 173 17.89 23.60 -5.55
N LEU A 174 17.64 22.63 -6.45
CA LEU A 174 16.35 21.93 -6.55
C LEU A 174 15.98 21.23 -5.25
N LEU A 175 16.94 20.75 -4.46
CA LEU A 175 16.66 20.10 -3.17
C LEU A 175 16.29 21.08 -2.05
N ALA A 176 16.19 22.39 -2.34
CA ALA A 176 15.70 23.36 -1.37
C ALA A 176 14.26 23.06 -0.95
N TRP A 177 13.96 23.31 0.33
CA TRP A 177 12.65 23.00 0.93
C TRP A 177 11.45 23.56 0.16
N ARG A 178 11.58 24.72 -0.43
CA ARG A 178 10.51 25.36 -1.23
C ARG A 178 10.03 24.49 -2.41
N TYR A 179 10.87 23.58 -2.91
CA TYR A 179 10.57 22.69 -4.01
C TYR A 179 10.17 21.26 -3.57
N HIS A 180 10.29 20.99 -2.27
CA HIS A 180 10.11 19.65 -1.71
C HIS A 180 8.79 18.99 -2.15
N ALA A 181 7.66 19.71 -2.05
CA ALA A 181 6.35 19.15 -2.40
C ALA A 181 6.28 18.69 -3.89
N ALA A 182 6.87 19.46 -4.82
CA ALA A 182 6.91 19.11 -6.22
C ALA A 182 7.82 17.89 -6.48
N LEU A 183 8.91 17.77 -5.72
CA LEU A 183 9.89 16.68 -5.88
C LEU A 183 9.45 15.36 -5.21
N GLN A 184 8.36 15.35 -4.44
CA GLN A 184 7.81 14.11 -3.90
C GLN A 184 6.99 13.31 -4.90
N LYS A 185 6.67 13.86 -6.07
CA LYS A 185 6.04 13.10 -7.16
C LYS A 185 6.98 12.01 -7.67
N PHE A 186 6.38 10.87 -8.03
CA PHE A 186 7.10 9.69 -8.49
C PHE A 186 7.35 9.76 -9.99
N TYR A 187 8.57 9.43 -10.38
CA TYR A 187 9.02 9.34 -11.76
C TYR A 187 9.83 8.07 -11.98
N GLY A 188 9.83 7.58 -13.21
CA GLY A 188 10.80 6.60 -13.67
C GLY A 188 12.10 7.30 -14.14
N ALA A 189 13.00 6.54 -14.71
CA ALA A 189 14.28 7.06 -15.18
C ALA A 189 14.19 7.99 -16.41
N GLU A 190 13.03 8.08 -17.04
CA GLU A 190 12.71 9.06 -18.10
C GLU A 190 12.80 10.51 -17.62
N MET A 191 12.80 10.74 -16.31
CA MET A 191 13.08 12.03 -15.71
C MET A 191 14.52 12.51 -16.00
N LEU A 192 15.46 11.60 -16.26
CA LEU A 192 16.85 11.89 -16.54
C LEU A 192 17.09 12.05 -18.04
N LEU A 193 18.12 12.84 -18.41
CA LEU A 193 18.65 12.85 -19.77
C LEU A 193 19.12 11.45 -20.19
N GLN A 194 18.90 11.09 -21.43
CA GLN A 194 19.20 9.77 -21.97
C GLN A 194 20.67 9.39 -21.79
N THR A 195 21.58 10.35 -21.86
CA THR A 195 23.03 10.17 -21.66
C THR A 195 23.39 9.68 -20.26
N ARG A 196 22.62 10.10 -19.24
CA ARG A 196 22.89 9.75 -17.84
C ARG A 196 22.03 8.59 -17.37
N ARG A 197 20.84 8.46 -17.93
CA ARG A 197 19.83 7.47 -17.57
C ARG A 197 20.41 6.06 -17.44
N ARG A 198 21.10 5.57 -18.50
CA ARG A 198 21.64 4.19 -18.52
C ARG A 198 22.65 3.91 -17.42
N HIS A 199 23.47 4.88 -17.08
CA HIS A 199 24.50 4.71 -16.03
C HIS A 199 23.83 4.63 -14.65
N ILE A 200 22.93 5.55 -14.38
CA ILE A 200 22.23 5.62 -13.07
C ILE A 200 21.31 4.43 -12.87
N GLU A 201 20.53 4.05 -13.89
CA GLU A 201 19.69 2.85 -13.85
C GLU A 201 20.49 1.60 -13.53
N ARG A 202 21.66 1.39 -14.16
CA ARG A 202 22.51 0.22 -13.87
C ARG A 202 22.96 0.17 -12.41
N ARG A 203 23.31 1.29 -11.82
CA ARG A 203 23.70 1.35 -10.39
C ARG A 203 22.53 1.01 -9.48
N ILE A 204 21.36 1.55 -9.78
CA ILE A 204 20.15 1.27 -9.00
C ILE A 204 19.77 -0.20 -9.13
N VAL A 205 19.79 -0.76 -10.34
CA VAL A 205 19.51 -2.19 -10.59
C VAL A 205 20.50 -3.08 -9.84
N ALA A 206 21.79 -2.76 -9.84
CA ALA A 206 22.80 -3.50 -9.08
C ALA A 206 22.49 -3.48 -7.57
N ARG A 207 22.10 -2.32 -7.03
CA ARG A 207 21.70 -2.19 -5.62
C ARG A 207 20.43 -2.99 -5.31
N ILE A 208 19.43 -2.95 -6.19
CA ILE A 208 18.22 -3.78 -6.06
C ILE A 208 18.61 -5.26 -5.99
N HIS A 209 19.50 -5.72 -6.86
CA HIS A 209 19.95 -7.10 -6.85
C HIS A 209 20.61 -7.48 -5.53
N THR A 210 21.52 -6.63 -5.01
CA THR A 210 22.14 -6.85 -3.70
C THR A 210 21.11 -6.94 -2.57
N GLN A 211 20.11 -6.06 -2.56
CA GLN A 211 19.02 -6.09 -1.57
C GLN A 211 18.18 -7.37 -1.66
N LEU A 212 17.88 -7.83 -2.87
CA LEU A 212 17.15 -9.09 -3.06
C LEU A 212 17.99 -10.30 -2.60
N ASP A 213 19.29 -10.29 -2.87
CA ASP A 213 20.19 -11.36 -2.44
C ASP A 213 20.34 -11.41 -0.91
N GLU A 214 20.33 -10.25 -0.22
CA GLU A 214 20.26 -10.20 1.24
C GLU A 214 18.97 -10.83 1.78
N ILE A 215 17.82 -10.57 1.14
CA ILE A 215 16.52 -11.17 1.50
C ILE A 215 16.54 -12.68 1.27
N ILE A 216 17.06 -13.13 0.13
CA ILE A 216 17.19 -14.56 -0.21
C ILE A 216 18.09 -15.24 0.83
N GLY A 217 19.26 -14.66 1.14
CA GLY A 217 20.16 -15.17 2.16
C GLY A 217 19.51 -15.30 3.55
N TYR A 218 18.56 -14.40 3.87
CA TYR A 218 17.82 -14.47 5.12
C TYR A 218 16.87 -15.68 5.18
N PHE A 219 16.22 -16.05 4.09
CA PHE A 219 15.42 -17.27 4.03
C PHE A 219 16.27 -18.55 4.18
N TRP A 220 17.48 -18.56 3.64
CA TRP A 220 18.44 -19.64 3.84
C TRP A 220 18.93 -19.76 5.30
N GLN A 221 18.76 -18.73 6.10
CA GLN A 221 19.03 -18.69 7.54
C GLN A 221 17.76 -18.90 8.39
N ASP A 222 16.77 -19.61 7.87
CA ASP A 222 15.47 -19.85 8.52
C ASP A 222 14.64 -18.60 8.83
N GLY A 223 14.92 -17.51 8.12
CA GLY A 223 14.20 -16.25 8.30
C GLY A 223 12.78 -16.27 7.74
N SER A 224 11.98 -15.30 8.17
CA SER A 224 10.65 -15.02 7.60
C SER A 224 10.52 -13.54 7.25
N LEU A 225 9.81 -13.23 6.17
CA LEU A 225 9.66 -11.87 5.66
C LEU A 225 8.18 -11.49 5.51
N LEU A 226 7.84 -10.26 5.85
CA LEU A 226 6.61 -9.61 5.42
C LEU A 226 6.93 -8.65 4.27
N GLY A 227 6.21 -8.77 3.18
CA GLY A 227 6.36 -7.89 2.02
C GLY A 227 5.14 -7.91 1.12
N SER A 228 5.09 -6.98 0.17
CA SER A 228 4.06 -6.98 -0.87
C SER A 228 4.60 -7.62 -2.15
N PRO A 229 4.02 -8.74 -2.58
CA PRO A 229 4.35 -9.36 -3.87
C PRO A 229 4.07 -8.44 -5.07
N GLU A 230 3.13 -7.51 -4.98
CA GLU A 230 2.82 -6.53 -6.03
C GLU A 230 3.94 -5.48 -6.18
N GLY A 231 4.76 -5.28 -5.15
CA GLY A 231 5.87 -4.32 -5.14
C GLY A 231 5.46 -2.84 -5.20
N GLN A 232 4.17 -2.55 -5.26
CA GLN A 232 3.60 -1.19 -5.31
C GLN A 232 2.20 -1.15 -4.70
N LEU A 233 1.70 0.06 -4.45
CA LEU A 233 0.31 0.27 -4.06
C LEU A 233 -0.61 -0.08 -5.23
N SER A 234 -1.80 -0.60 -4.91
CA SER A 234 -2.87 -0.75 -5.90
C SER A 234 -3.36 0.66 -6.31
N PRO A 235 -3.16 1.10 -7.56
CA PRO A 235 -3.45 2.49 -7.94
C PRO A 235 -4.94 2.75 -8.07
N ASP A 236 -5.71 1.79 -8.54
CA ASP A 236 -7.11 1.93 -8.97
C ASP A 236 -8.09 0.99 -8.25
N GLY A 237 -7.61 0.21 -7.31
CA GLY A 237 -8.39 -0.79 -6.56
C GLY A 237 -8.26 -2.21 -7.10
N HIS A 238 -7.80 -2.40 -8.33
CA HIS A 238 -7.49 -3.72 -8.86
C HIS A 238 -6.21 -4.30 -8.25
N LEU A 239 -6.13 -5.63 -8.15
CA LEU A 239 -4.89 -6.31 -7.80
C LEU A 239 -3.89 -6.17 -8.94
N SER A 240 -2.73 -5.66 -8.64
CA SER A 240 -1.62 -5.55 -9.59
C SER A 240 -1.00 -6.92 -9.90
N SER A 241 -0.22 -7.01 -10.98
CA SER A 241 0.62 -8.19 -11.27
C SER A 241 1.71 -8.34 -10.21
N LEU A 242 2.14 -9.58 -9.95
CA LEU A 242 3.23 -9.82 -9.02
C LEU A 242 4.55 -9.32 -9.60
N HIS A 243 5.36 -8.69 -8.76
CA HIS A 243 6.58 -8.00 -9.19
C HIS A 243 7.73 -8.98 -9.49
N ALA A 244 8.53 -8.68 -10.48
CA ALA A 244 9.69 -9.52 -10.86
C ALA A 244 10.67 -9.78 -9.70
N GLY A 245 10.83 -8.81 -8.79
CA GLY A 245 11.63 -8.96 -7.57
C GLY A 245 11.08 -10.02 -6.62
N PHE A 246 9.75 -10.11 -6.46
CA PHE A 246 9.10 -11.18 -5.71
C PHE A 246 9.39 -12.55 -6.36
N HIS A 247 9.21 -12.67 -7.68
CA HIS A 247 9.50 -13.92 -8.41
C HIS A 247 10.97 -14.37 -8.23
N ARG A 248 11.92 -13.42 -8.29
CA ARG A 248 13.34 -13.72 -8.05
C ARG A 248 13.56 -14.22 -6.63
N ILE A 249 12.98 -13.57 -5.62
CA ILE A 249 13.10 -13.99 -4.22
C ILE A 249 12.60 -15.43 -4.08
N ILE A 250 11.38 -15.73 -4.54
CA ILE A 250 10.78 -17.05 -4.38
C ILE A 250 11.59 -18.12 -5.09
N ARG A 251 12.03 -17.88 -6.34
CA ARG A 251 12.80 -18.86 -7.11
C ARG A 251 14.16 -19.20 -6.53
N SER A 252 14.78 -18.24 -5.85
CA SER A 252 16.12 -18.41 -5.27
C SER A 252 16.10 -18.79 -3.78
N ALA A 253 14.93 -18.86 -3.19
CA ALA A 253 14.73 -19.23 -1.79
C ALA A 253 14.86 -20.77 -1.57
N PRO A 254 14.96 -21.23 -0.31
CA PRO A 254 14.94 -22.66 0.03
C PRO A 254 13.69 -23.35 -0.55
N PRO A 255 13.81 -24.61 -1.00
CA PRO A 255 12.73 -25.32 -1.70
C PRO A 255 11.48 -25.58 -0.85
N ASP A 256 11.59 -25.48 0.46
CA ASP A 256 10.51 -25.60 1.44
C ASP A 256 9.95 -24.22 1.89
N LEU A 257 10.34 -23.12 1.22
CA LEU A 257 9.72 -21.83 1.46
C LEU A 257 8.21 -21.90 1.22
N ARG A 258 7.46 -21.35 2.17
CA ARG A 258 6.01 -21.20 2.08
C ARG A 258 5.62 -19.73 1.95
N ILE A 259 4.49 -19.49 1.30
CA ILE A 259 3.88 -18.15 1.25
C ILE A 259 2.57 -18.22 2.02
N VAL A 260 2.38 -17.30 2.96
CA VAL A 260 1.08 -17.06 3.61
C VAL A 260 0.52 -15.78 3.03
N PRO A 261 -0.48 -15.85 2.13
CA PRO A 261 -1.10 -14.66 1.57
C PRO A 261 -1.91 -13.92 2.64
N LEU A 262 -1.79 -12.59 2.64
CA LEU A 262 -2.47 -11.67 3.54
C LEU A 262 -3.26 -10.66 2.73
N THR A 263 -4.56 -10.56 2.98
CA THR A 263 -5.40 -9.56 2.33
C THR A 263 -5.73 -8.44 3.30
N LEU A 264 -5.62 -7.21 2.82
CA LEU A 264 -6.01 -6.00 3.53
C LEU A 264 -7.19 -5.36 2.82
N ILE A 265 -8.33 -5.24 3.51
CA ILE A 265 -9.52 -4.58 3.00
C ILE A 265 -9.92 -3.44 3.95
N TYR A 266 -10.16 -2.28 3.38
CA TYR A 266 -10.54 -1.07 4.10
C TYR A 266 -12.01 -0.73 3.88
N ASP A 267 -12.82 -0.73 4.95
CA ASP A 267 -14.18 -0.17 4.92
C ASP A 267 -14.15 1.29 5.35
N PHE A 268 -13.66 2.16 4.47
CA PHE A 268 -13.27 3.54 4.78
C PHE A 268 -14.39 4.56 4.60
N MET A 269 -15.43 4.24 3.81
CA MET A 269 -16.51 5.18 3.52
C MET A 269 -17.66 5.11 4.53
N THR A 270 -17.56 4.31 5.57
CA THR A 270 -18.67 4.05 6.48
C THR A 270 -18.46 4.59 7.89
N THR A 271 -17.31 5.17 8.20
CA THR A 271 -17.01 5.66 9.57
C THR A 271 -15.81 6.62 9.57
N LEU A 272 -15.74 7.48 10.61
CA LEU A 272 -14.56 8.30 10.90
C LEU A 272 -13.37 7.43 11.34
N ARG A 273 -13.62 6.24 11.89
CA ARG A 273 -12.62 5.24 12.24
C ARG A 273 -12.75 4.10 11.23
N PRO A 274 -11.89 4.04 10.20
CA PRO A 274 -11.98 3.00 9.18
C PRO A 274 -11.87 1.62 9.81
N ARG A 275 -12.67 0.70 9.31
CA ARG A 275 -12.57 -0.71 9.66
C ARG A 275 -11.59 -1.36 8.70
N ILE A 276 -10.67 -2.12 9.26
CA ILE A 276 -9.64 -2.80 8.50
C ILE A 276 -9.80 -4.29 8.72
N PHE A 277 -9.95 -5.03 7.66
CA PHE A 277 -9.97 -6.49 7.66
C PHE A 277 -8.61 -7.00 7.21
N VAL A 278 -8.02 -7.85 8.03
CA VAL A 278 -6.75 -8.52 7.76
C VAL A 278 -7.03 -10.01 7.72
N ASP A 279 -6.94 -10.59 6.54
CA ASP A 279 -7.34 -11.96 6.29
C ASP A 279 -6.12 -12.78 5.88
N PHE A 280 -5.79 -13.79 6.69
CA PHE A 280 -4.75 -14.75 6.39
C PHE A 280 -5.36 -15.89 5.57
N ALA A 281 -4.81 -16.16 4.40
CA ALA A 281 -5.18 -17.33 3.62
C ALA A 281 -4.30 -18.55 3.97
N PRO A 282 -4.75 -19.77 3.64
CA PRO A 282 -3.93 -20.97 3.76
C PRO A 282 -2.57 -20.83 3.09
N ALA A 283 -1.53 -21.40 3.69
CA ALA A 283 -0.18 -21.33 3.17
C ALA A 283 -0.06 -22.05 1.82
N ILE A 284 0.67 -21.43 0.90
CA ILE A 284 1.13 -22.06 -0.35
C ILE A 284 2.48 -22.69 -0.03
N GLU A 285 2.47 -24.02 0.09
CA GLU A 285 3.65 -24.79 0.44
C GLU A 285 4.53 -25.01 -0.79
N TYR A 286 5.85 -25.14 -0.57
CA TYR A 286 6.84 -25.43 -1.62
C TYR A 286 6.79 -24.41 -2.79
N ALA A 287 6.54 -23.15 -2.48
CA ALA A 287 6.37 -22.10 -3.48
C ALA A 287 7.48 -22.02 -4.55
N PRO A 288 8.78 -22.26 -4.25
CA PRO A 288 9.84 -22.23 -5.26
C PRO A 288 9.73 -23.32 -6.34
N LYS A 289 8.94 -24.37 -6.11
CA LYS A 289 8.72 -25.46 -7.07
C LYS A 289 7.63 -25.17 -8.10
N LEU A 290 6.81 -24.16 -7.86
CA LEU A 290 5.73 -23.76 -8.75
C LEU A 290 6.29 -23.02 -9.97
N SER A 291 5.64 -23.14 -11.11
CA SER A 291 5.86 -22.22 -12.23
C SER A 291 5.45 -20.80 -11.84
N LEU A 292 5.95 -19.77 -12.54
CA LEU A 292 5.58 -18.38 -12.23
C LEU A 292 4.08 -18.15 -12.39
N ALA A 293 3.48 -18.70 -13.45
CA ALA A 293 2.04 -18.55 -13.70
C ALA A 293 1.19 -19.21 -12.61
N GLU A 294 1.56 -20.41 -12.15
CA GLU A 294 0.88 -21.09 -11.04
C GLU A 294 1.04 -20.33 -9.72
N LEU A 295 2.24 -19.78 -9.48
CA LEU A 295 2.49 -18.97 -8.28
C LEU A 295 1.61 -17.73 -8.27
N ASP A 296 1.57 -17.00 -9.39
CA ASP A 296 0.75 -15.80 -9.55
C ASP A 296 -0.73 -16.11 -9.34
N GLU A 297 -1.23 -17.14 -10.01
CA GLU A 297 -2.62 -17.54 -9.86
C GLU A 297 -2.96 -17.96 -8.44
N ARG A 298 -2.13 -18.80 -7.81
CA ARG A 298 -2.38 -19.28 -6.44
C ARG A 298 -2.37 -18.13 -5.43
N VAL A 299 -1.40 -17.21 -5.52
CA VAL A 299 -1.31 -16.06 -4.61
C VAL A 299 -2.51 -15.14 -4.80
N ARG A 300 -2.82 -14.75 -6.04
CA ARG A 300 -3.98 -13.87 -6.34
C ARG A 300 -5.30 -14.52 -5.94
N ARG A 301 -5.51 -15.79 -6.28
CA ARG A 301 -6.69 -16.54 -5.89
C ARG A 301 -6.84 -16.63 -4.36
N ALA A 302 -5.75 -16.88 -3.64
CA ALA A 302 -5.76 -16.92 -2.18
C ALA A 302 -6.15 -15.58 -1.56
N TRP A 303 -5.62 -14.45 -2.08
CA TRP A 303 -6.02 -13.11 -1.66
C TRP A 303 -7.51 -12.87 -1.89
N LEU A 304 -8.00 -13.17 -3.11
CA LEU A 304 -9.39 -12.90 -3.49
C LEU A 304 -10.38 -13.75 -2.68
N LEU A 305 -10.06 -15.03 -2.44
CA LEU A 305 -10.92 -15.94 -1.68
C LEU A 305 -10.97 -15.62 -0.19
N SER A 306 -9.88 -15.15 0.40
CA SER A 306 -9.81 -14.81 1.84
C SER A 306 -10.37 -13.43 2.17
N ALA A 307 -10.45 -12.54 1.19
CA ALA A 307 -10.84 -11.14 1.40
C ALA A 307 -12.30 -10.97 1.87
N HIS A 308 -12.50 -10.03 2.80
CA HIS A 308 -13.82 -9.63 3.25
C HIS A 308 -14.53 -8.71 2.27
N PHE A 309 -15.82 -8.97 2.06
CA PHE A 309 -16.73 -8.02 1.42
C PHE A 309 -17.25 -7.02 2.45
N THR A 310 -17.19 -5.74 2.11
CA THR A 310 -17.51 -4.63 3.00
C THR A 310 -18.69 -3.79 2.49
N CYS A 311 -19.23 -2.94 3.35
CA CYS A 311 -20.28 -2.00 2.94
C CYS A 311 -19.78 -1.01 1.88
N THR A 312 -18.54 -0.53 2.00
CA THR A 312 -17.93 0.39 1.03
C THR A 312 -17.98 -0.20 -0.39
N GLN A 313 -17.56 -1.45 -0.57
CA GLN A 313 -17.53 -2.12 -1.86
C GLN A 313 -18.95 -2.38 -2.42
N LEU A 314 -19.81 -3.01 -1.63
CA LEU A 314 -21.17 -3.37 -2.07
C LEU A 314 -22.03 -2.14 -2.39
N ALA A 315 -21.96 -1.09 -1.56
CA ALA A 315 -22.71 0.14 -1.78
C ALA A 315 -22.18 0.94 -2.97
N SER A 316 -20.85 0.94 -3.21
CA SER A 316 -20.26 1.56 -4.39
C SER A 316 -20.66 0.83 -5.66
N GLY A 317 -20.71 -0.50 -5.64
CA GLY A 317 -21.25 -1.31 -6.73
C GLY A 317 -22.69 -0.92 -7.10
N PHE A 318 -23.57 -0.83 -6.09
CA PHE A 318 -24.95 -0.41 -6.28
C PHE A 318 -25.06 0.98 -6.95
N LEU A 319 -24.31 1.96 -6.47
CA LEU A 319 -24.38 3.31 -7.04
C LEU A 319 -23.87 3.37 -8.48
N LEU A 320 -22.78 2.68 -8.81
CA LEU A 320 -22.22 2.67 -10.16
C LEU A 320 -23.09 1.89 -11.14
N GLU A 321 -23.70 0.78 -10.72
CA GLU A 321 -24.66 0.04 -11.55
C GLU A 321 -25.90 0.87 -11.86
N ARG A 322 -26.45 1.57 -10.86
CA ARG A 322 -27.58 2.48 -11.06
C ARG A 322 -27.23 3.66 -11.97
N GLN A 323 -26.04 4.23 -11.82
CA GLN A 323 -25.56 5.29 -12.69
C GLN A 323 -25.48 4.81 -14.16
N ARG A 324 -24.92 3.61 -14.39
CA ARG A 324 -24.83 3.01 -15.73
C ARG A 324 -26.20 2.68 -16.34
N SER A 325 -27.16 2.28 -15.53
CA SER A 325 -28.55 2.01 -15.95
C SER A 325 -29.42 3.26 -16.01
N CYS A 326 -28.85 4.46 -15.79
CA CYS A 326 -29.57 5.73 -15.74
C CYS A 326 -30.69 5.79 -14.68
N THR A 327 -30.66 4.91 -13.69
CA THR A 327 -31.63 4.89 -12.58
C THR A 327 -31.07 5.67 -11.41
N LEU A 328 -31.14 7.00 -11.50
CA LEU A 328 -30.36 7.89 -10.62
C LEU A 328 -30.93 8.07 -9.22
N GLU A 329 -32.23 7.79 -8.99
CA GLU A 329 -32.86 7.96 -7.68
C GLU A 329 -32.98 6.64 -6.94
N PHE A 330 -32.79 6.67 -5.62
CA PHE A 330 -32.91 5.51 -4.75
C PHE A 330 -33.23 5.92 -3.30
N THR A 331 -33.71 4.97 -2.52
CA THR A 331 -34.01 5.16 -1.09
C THR A 331 -32.95 4.48 -0.20
N LEU A 332 -32.97 4.84 1.10
CA LEU A 332 -32.18 4.12 2.11
C LEU A 332 -32.52 2.62 2.11
N ASP A 333 -33.81 2.30 1.96
CA ASP A 333 -34.28 0.93 2.04
C ASP A 333 -33.84 0.11 0.81
N ASP A 334 -33.83 0.72 -0.40
CA ASP A 334 -33.25 0.08 -1.60
C ASP A 334 -31.80 -0.32 -1.40
N LEU A 335 -30.97 0.63 -0.98
CA LEU A 335 -29.54 0.39 -0.80
C LEU A 335 -29.26 -0.58 0.36
N SER A 336 -29.95 -0.43 1.50
CA SER A 336 -29.70 -1.31 2.64
C SER A 336 -30.18 -2.74 2.40
N THR A 337 -31.31 -2.92 1.70
CA THR A 337 -31.82 -4.23 1.27
C THR A 337 -30.85 -4.87 0.28
N PHE A 338 -30.36 -4.13 -0.70
CA PHE A 338 -29.36 -4.62 -1.65
C PHE A 338 -28.10 -5.09 -0.93
N VAL A 339 -27.51 -4.24 -0.08
CA VAL A 339 -26.25 -4.56 0.65
C VAL A 339 -26.45 -5.80 1.53
N CYS A 340 -27.55 -5.88 2.29
CA CYS A 340 -27.82 -7.01 3.16
C CYS A 340 -28.06 -8.31 2.36
N SER A 341 -28.82 -8.23 1.27
CA SER A 341 -29.10 -9.37 0.39
C SER A 341 -27.84 -9.90 -0.29
N GLN A 342 -27.01 -9.01 -0.86
CA GLN A 342 -25.74 -9.41 -1.47
C GLN A 342 -24.77 -10.00 -0.43
N ALA A 343 -24.66 -9.39 0.74
CA ALA A 343 -23.85 -9.91 1.83
C ALA A 343 -24.26 -11.34 2.23
N ARG A 344 -25.55 -11.61 2.34
CA ARG A 344 -26.08 -12.96 2.64
C ARG A 344 -25.82 -13.96 1.53
N LYS A 345 -25.99 -13.57 0.26
CA LYS A 345 -25.67 -14.42 -0.90
C LYS A 345 -24.20 -14.81 -0.90
N LEU A 346 -23.31 -13.84 -0.69
CA LEU A 346 -21.86 -14.08 -0.62
C LEU A 346 -21.48 -14.98 0.55
N ALA A 347 -22.05 -14.75 1.73
CA ALA A 347 -21.84 -15.60 2.90
C ALA A 347 -22.34 -17.04 2.67
N ALA A 348 -23.49 -17.21 2.04
CA ALA A 348 -24.02 -18.53 1.66
C ALA A 348 -23.13 -19.25 0.63
N ALA A 349 -22.40 -18.49 -0.22
CA ALA A 349 -21.39 -19.01 -1.13
C ALA A 349 -20.02 -19.24 -0.45
N GLY A 350 -19.93 -19.17 0.88
CA GLY A 350 -18.70 -19.40 1.64
C GLY A 350 -17.70 -18.24 1.62
N ARG A 351 -18.11 -17.04 1.15
CA ARG A 351 -17.22 -15.88 1.08
C ARG A 351 -17.20 -15.13 2.43
N GLN A 352 -16.06 -14.55 2.74
CA GLN A 352 -15.90 -13.71 3.94
C GLN A 352 -16.66 -12.39 3.76
N VAL A 353 -17.51 -12.06 4.73
CA VAL A 353 -18.33 -10.83 4.68
C VAL A 353 -18.31 -10.16 6.04
N ASP A 354 -18.31 -8.83 6.06
CA ASP A 354 -18.49 -8.09 7.31
C ASP A 354 -19.74 -8.58 8.05
N PRO A 355 -19.61 -9.18 9.25
CA PRO A 355 -20.73 -9.79 9.97
C PRO A 355 -21.89 -8.82 10.28
N GLN A 356 -21.62 -7.52 10.32
CA GLN A 356 -22.65 -6.51 10.53
C GLN A 356 -23.62 -6.42 9.35
N LEU A 357 -23.18 -6.74 8.12
CA LEU A 357 -24.01 -6.65 6.92
C LEU A 357 -25.02 -7.80 6.82
N LEU A 358 -24.81 -8.89 7.54
CA LEU A 358 -25.72 -10.04 7.56
C LEU A 358 -27.02 -9.76 8.34
N ARG A 359 -27.02 -8.73 9.18
CA ARG A 359 -28.18 -8.31 9.99
C ARG A 359 -28.77 -7.02 9.41
N PRO A 360 -30.10 -6.95 9.16
CA PRO A 360 -30.72 -5.76 8.55
C PRO A 360 -30.41 -4.46 9.31
N ALA A 361 -30.48 -4.46 10.64
CA ALA A 361 -30.16 -3.28 11.45
C ALA A 361 -28.70 -2.84 11.30
N GLY A 362 -27.76 -3.79 11.24
CA GLY A 362 -26.33 -3.53 11.01
C GLY A 362 -26.10 -2.96 9.62
N ALA A 363 -26.70 -3.55 8.58
CA ALA A 363 -26.60 -3.07 7.20
C ALA A 363 -27.14 -1.63 7.09
N ILE A 364 -28.33 -1.34 7.64
CA ILE A 364 -28.90 0.01 7.66
C ILE A 364 -27.94 1.00 8.34
N HIS A 365 -27.38 0.64 9.49
CA HIS A 365 -26.45 1.50 10.20
C HIS A 365 -25.20 1.82 9.36
N ARG A 366 -24.61 0.81 8.70
CA ARG A 366 -23.42 0.99 7.85
C ARG A 366 -23.76 1.81 6.61
N VAL A 367 -24.88 1.53 5.95
CA VAL A 367 -25.35 2.25 4.77
C VAL A 367 -25.62 3.74 5.08
N ARG A 368 -26.22 4.06 6.24
CA ARG A 368 -26.41 5.47 6.64
C ARG A 368 -25.09 6.24 6.73
N ARG A 369 -24.05 5.62 7.28
CA ARG A 369 -22.72 6.24 7.38
C ARG A 369 -22.07 6.39 6.01
N TYR A 370 -22.22 5.38 5.16
CA TYR A 370 -21.75 5.44 3.77
C TYR A 370 -22.44 6.59 3.02
N LEU A 371 -23.76 6.71 3.11
CA LEU A 371 -24.51 7.80 2.48
C LEU A 371 -24.04 9.17 2.98
N ALA A 372 -23.82 9.32 4.28
CA ALA A 372 -23.27 10.56 4.84
C ALA A 372 -21.86 10.89 4.31
N TYR A 373 -21.04 9.90 4.00
CA TYR A 373 -19.74 10.11 3.39
C TYR A 373 -19.87 10.57 1.93
N VAL A 374 -20.61 9.83 1.09
CA VAL A 374 -20.72 10.14 -0.34
C VAL A 374 -21.53 11.43 -0.59
N GLU A 375 -22.47 11.77 0.29
CA GLU A 375 -23.21 13.05 0.26
C GLU A 375 -22.26 14.24 0.54
N ARG A 376 -21.38 14.13 1.55
CA ARG A 376 -20.35 15.16 1.84
C ARG A 376 -19.35 15.35 0.71
N ARG A 377 -19.08 14.29 -0.08
CA ARG A 377 -18.22 14.36 -1.27
C ARG A 377 -18.95 14.89 -2.50
N GLY A 378 -20.25 15.24 -2.39
CA GLY A 378 -21.04 15.72 -3.51
C GLY A 378 -21.37 14.65 -4.56
N LEU A 379 -21.14 13.37 -4.26
CA LEU A 379 -21.39 12.26 -5.19
C LEU A 379 -22.87 11.88 -5.28
N ILE A 380 -23.63 12.20 -4.24
CA ILE A 380 -25.08 12.09 -4.20
C ILE A 380 -25.69 13.35 -3.58
N ARG A 381 -26.94 13.61 -3.89
CA ARG A 381 -27.72 14.71 -3.28
C ARG A 381 -29.01 14.17 -2.70
N ARG A 382 -29.37 14.62 -1.50
CA ARG A 382 -30.66 14.32 -0.90
C ARG A 382 -31.78 15.10 -1.61
N VAL A 383 -32.80 14.40 -2.07
CA VAL A 383 -33.97 15.00 -2.77
C VAL A 383 -35.23 14.96 -1.91
N ALA A 384 -35.31 14.04 -0.94
CA ALA A 384 -36.37 13.99 0.08
C ALA A 384 -35.88 13.25 1.32
N SER A 385 -36.71 13.17 2.37
CA SER A 385 -36.40 12.32 3.52
C SER A 385 -36.15 10.90 3.06
N ARG A 386 -34.97 10.33 3.39
CA ARG A 386 -34.54 8.96 3.03
C ARG A 386 -34.47 8.67 1.53
N ARG A 387 -34.42 9.70 0.64
CA ARG A 387 -34.27 9.55 -0.81
C ARG A 387 -33.13 10.40 -1.33
N TRP A 388 -32.30 9.82 -2.17
CA TRP A 388 -31.12 10.47 -2.77
C TRP A 388 -31.13 10.33 -4.29
N LYS A 389 -30.43 11.25 -4.95
CA LYS A 389 -30.14 11.22 -6.37
C LYS A 389 -28.64 11.21 -6.58
N ILE A 390 -28.16 10.35 -7.49
CA ILE A 390 -26.75 10.30 -7.94
C ILE A 390 -26.46 11.57 -8.75
N THR A 391 -25.34 12.22 -8.44
CA THR A 391 -24.95 13.50 -9.05
C THR A 391 -23.67 13.41 -9.88
N PHE A 392 -22.90 12.33 -9.77
CA PHE A 392 -21.71 12.11 -10.59
C PHE A 392 -22.06 11.52 -11.96
N GLY A 393 -21.27 11.90 -12.98
CA GLY A 393 -21.30 11.29 -14.31
C GLY A 393 -20.43 10.05 -14.39
N GLN A 394 -19.80 9.82 -15.55
CA GLN A 394 -18.81 8.75 -15.71
C GLN A 394 -17.57 9.08 -14.89
N LEU A 395 -17.17 8.15 -14.02
CA LEU A 395 -15.94 8.26 -13.25
C LEU A 395 -14.80 7.61 -14.03
N VAL A 396 -13.67 8.29 -14.08
CA VAL A 396 -12.43 7.79 -14.68
C VAL A 396 -11.33 7.92 -13.63
N ILE A 397 -10.45 6.94 -13.54
CA ILE A 397 -9.24 7.01 -12.73
C ILE A 397 -8.10 7.45 -13.62
N GLU A 398 -7.58 8.64 -13.36
CA GLU A 398 -6.35 9.15 -13.94
C GLU A 398 -5.33 9.30 -12.80
N VAL A 399 -4.47 8.32 -12.63
CA VAL A 399 -3.42 8.35 -11.61
C VAL A 399 -2.05 8.28 -12.27
N GLY A 400 -1.15 9.10 -11.77
CA GLY A 400 0.26 9.04 -12.15
C GLY A 400 0.95 7.78 -11.58
N PRO A 401 2.20 7.56 -11.95
CA PRO A 401 2.98 6.45 -11.41
C PRO A 401 3.00 6.48 -9.87
N ARG A 402 2.51 5.40 -9.24
CA ARG A 402 2.38 5.23 -7.78
C ARG A 402 1.44 6.21 -7.06
N GLU A 403 0.65 6.98 -7.80
CA GLU A 403 -0.50 7.67 -7.24
C GLU A 403 -1.65 6.68 -7.04
N VAL A 404 -2.49 6.91 -6.04
CA VAL A 404 -3.59 6.02 -5.69
C VAL A 404 -4.89 6.80 -5.74
N ALA A 405 -5.83 6.33 -6.53
CA ALA A 405 -7.15 6.95 -6.70
C ALA A 405 -8.08 6.86 -5.48
N TYR A 406 -7.61 6.30 -4.39
CA TYR A 406 -8.40 6.04 -3.19
C TYR A 406 -9.07 7.30 -2.59
N ASP A 407 -8.38 8.43 -2.61
CA ASP A 407 -8.92 9.69 -2.07
C ASP A 407 -9.63 10.54 -3.14
N GLU A 408 -9.28 10.39 -4.39
CA GLU A 408 -9.83 11.18 -5.51
C GLU A 408 -11.11 10.58 -6.05
N THR A 409 -11.11 9.29 -6.35
CA THR A 409 -12.25 8.55 -6.90
C THR A 409 -12.62 7.32 -6.04
N PRO A 410 -12.97 7.52 -4.76
CA PRO A 410 -13.14 6.42 -3.80
C PRO A 410 -14.23 5.42 -4.22
N LEU A 411 -15.29 5.86 -4.91
CA LEU A 411 -16.34 4.97 -5.41
C LEU A 411 -15.81 4.00 -6.45
N LEU A 412 -15.06 4.49 -7.43
CA LEU A 412 -14.53 3.67 -8.51
C LEU A 412 -13.44 2.72 -8.00
N TYR A 413 -12.60 3.21 -7.09
CA TYR A 413 -11.63 2.37 -6.41
C TYR A 413 -12.27 1.18 -5.69
N ALA A 414 -13.30 1.43 -4.88
CA ALA A 414 -14.02 0.38 -4.15
C ALA A 414 -14.80 -0.56 -5.08
N TYR A 415 -15.30 -0.06 -6.21
CA TYR A 415 -15.97 -0.85 -7.22
C TYR A 415 -15.00 -1.79 -7.95
N ASN A 416 -13.83 -1.31 -8.35
CA ASN A 416 -12.80 -2.13 -8.99
C ASN A 416 -12.35 -3.26 -8.06
N GLU A 417 -12.12 -2.94 -6.78
CA GLU A 417 -11.84 -3.95 -5.77
C GLU A 417 -12.96 -4.99 -5.66
N LEU A 418 -14.24 -4.57 -5.70
CA LEU A 418 -15.39 -5.47 -5.73
C LEU A 418 -15.39 -6.37 -6.96
N GLN A 419 -15.08 -5.84 -8.15
CA GLN A 419 -15.04 -6.63 -9.39
C GLN A 419 -13.98 -7.73 -9.31
N ASP A 420 -12.80 -7.44 -8.78
CA ASP A 420 -11.77 -8.45 -8.55
C ASP A 420 -12.24 -9.55 -7.58
N LEU A 421 -12.89 -9.15 -6.48
CA LEU A 421 -13.41 -10.11 -5.49
C LEU A 421 -14.51 -11.02 -6.07
N LEU A 422 -15.33 -10.52 -7.00
CA LEU A 422 -16.38 -11.27 -7.66
C LEU A 422 -15.87 -12.13 -8.83
N SER A 423 -14.67 -11.86 -9.36
CA SER A 423 -14.09 -12.61 -10.49
C SER A 423 -13.73 -14.05 -10.15
N VAL A 424 -13.61 -14.36 -8.87
CA VAL A 424 -13.27 -15.70 -8.36
C VAL A 424 -14.53 -16.32 -7.78
N SER A 425 -15.19 -17.10 -8.59
CA SER A 425 -16.36 -17.93 -8.21
C SER A 425 -15.94 -19.33 -7.75
#